data_397aa13b3e18d9c5a7688d65b0a4d64e
#
_entry.id   397aa13b3e18d9c5a7688d65b0a4d64e
#
_cell.length_a   1.000
_cell.length_b   1.000
_cell.length_c   1.000
_cell.angle_alpha   90.00
_cell.angle_beta   90.00
_cell.angle_gamma   90.00
#
_symmetry.space_group_name_H-M   'P 1'
#
loop_
_entity.id
_entity.type
_entity.pdbx_description
1 polymer ?
#
loop_
_entity_poly.entity_id
_entity_poly.type
_entity_poly.pdbx_seq_one_letter_code
_entity_poly.pdbx_strand_id
1 'polypeptide(L)'
;MKLISWNVNGLRACNGKGFQDFFRDVDADFFCIQETKMQGGQLDLEFEGYESYWDYAEKKGYSGTAIYAKHHPISVSYGLGVDEHDHEGRAVTLEMEDFYLVCVYVPNSQDGLRRLDYRMRWEDDFRAYVTRLATKKGVIICGDMNVAHNEIDLKNPATNHMSAGFSDEERAKMTELLGAGFVDSWRFQHPDEVKYSWWSYRMKARERNVGWRIDYFLVSENLKDRIESTDIHNDIFGSDHCPVELCIR
;
A
#
# COMPACT_ATOMS: atom_id res chain seq x y z
N MET A 1 -11.42 6.68 13.39
CA MET A 1 -10.78 7.19 12.16
C MET A 1 -10.71 6.04 11.16
N LYS A 2 -11.13 6.28 9.91
CA LYS A 2 -11.14 5.27 8.84
C LYS A 2 -10.11 5.61 7.77
N LEU A 3 -9.28 4.63 7.41
CA LEU A 3 -8.27 4.74 6.36
C LEU A 3 -8.52 3.68 5.29
N ILE A 4 -8.40 4.08 4.03
CA ILE A 4 -8.45 3.19 2.85
C ILE A 4 -7.11 3.24 2.12
N SER A 5 -6.67 2.10 1.62
CA SER A 5 -5.53 2.00 0.71
C SER A 5 -5.92 1.17 -0.51
N TRP A 6 -5.63 1.68 -1.71
CA TRP A 6 -5.97 1.01 -2.96
C TRP A 6 -4.92 1.22 -4.06
N ASN A 7 -4.29 0.15 -4.50
CA ASN A 7 -3.55 0.17 -5.75
C ASN A 7 -4.57 0.16 -6.91
N VAL A 8 -4.65 1.27 -7.63
CA VAL A 8 -5.66 1.49 -8.68
C VAL A 8 -5.19 1.06 -10.08
N ASN A 9 -3.93 0.62 -10.21
CA ASN A 9 -3.32 0.20 -11.48
C ASN A 9 -3.63 1.15 -12.66
N GLY A 10 -3.48 2.44 -12.39
CA GLY A 10 -3.81 3.53 -13.32
C GLY A 10 -5.14 4.20 -12.98
N LEU A 11 -5.06 5.36 -12.31
CA LEU A 11 -6.23 6.06 -11.78
C LEU A 11 -7.24 6.46 -12.86
N ARG A 12 -6.79 6.88 -14.05
CA ARG A 12 -7.72 7.21 -15.15
C ARG A 12 -8.58 6.03 -15.57
N ALA A 13 -7.99 4.83 -15.65
CA ALA A 13 -8.72 3.63 -16.00
C ALA A 13 -9.67 3.17 -14.87
N CYS A 14 -9.21 3.23 -13.63
CA CYS A 14 -9.99 2.89 -12.45
C CYS A 14 -11.16 3.86 -12.24
N ASN A 15 -10.94 5.15 -12.53
CA ASN A 15 -11.97 6.19 -12.44
C ASN A 15 -13.19 5.91 -13.33
N GLY A 16 -12.96 5.38 -14.53
CA GLY A 16 -14.05 4.93 -15.43
C GLY A 16 -14.76 3.65 -14.98
N LYS A 17 -14.38 3.05 -13.85
CA LYS A 17 -14.89 1.76 -13.36
C LYS A 17 -15.41 1.82 -11.91
N GLY A 18 -15.86 3.00 -11.46
CA GLY A 18 -16.51 3.17 -10.15
C GLY A 18 -15.61 3.67 -9.01
N PHE A 19 -14.39 4.13 -9.30
CA PHE A 19 -13.50 4.69 -8.26
C PHE A 19 -14.18 5.79 -7.44
N GLN A 20 -14.82 6.78 -8.11
CA GLN A 20 -15.45 7.90 -7.41
C GLN A 20 -16.64 7.50 -6.55
N ASP A 21 -17.40 6.49 -7.00
CA ASP A 21 -18.56 6.01 -6.24
C ASP A 21 -18.08 5.37 -4.93
N PHE A 22 -17.12 4.45 -5.02
CA PHE A 22 -16.51 3.84 -3.83
C PHE A 22 -15.85 4.89 -2.91
N PHE A 23 -15.12 5.86 -3.48
CA PHE A 23 -14.48 6.93 -2.71
C PHE A 23 -15.49 7.71 -1.87
N ARG A 24 -16.65 8.09 -2.48
CA ARG A 24 -17.72 8.82 -1.78
C ARG A 24 -18.45 7.96 -0.77
N ASP A 25 -18.76 6.72 -1.12
CA ASP A 25 -19.53 5.81 -0.28
C ASP A 25 -18.77 5.39 0.98
N VAL A 26 -17.47 5.18 0.88
CA VAL A 26 -16.64 4.77 2.02
C VAL A 26 -16.37 5.93 2.99
N ASP A 27 -16.37 7.16 2.49
CA ASP A 27 -16.21 8.42 3.25
C ASP A 27 -15.05 8.36 4.27
N ALA A 28 -13.88 7.90 3.83
CA ALA A 28 -12.73 7.70 4.68
C ALA A 28 -12.09 9.02 5.15
N ASP A 29 -11.45 9.04 6.32
CA ASP A 29 -10.66 10.18 6.78
C ASP A 29 -9.39 10.36 5.94
N PHE A 30 -8.80 9.24 5.53
CA PHE A 30 -7.65 9.18 4.62
C PHE A 30 -7.88 8.12 3.54
N PHE A 31 -7.67 8.50 2.28
CA PHE A 31 -7.75 7.58 1.14
C PHE A 31 -6.41 7.60 0.39
N CYS A 32 -5.67 6.51 0.49
CA CYS A 32 -4.33 6.34 -0.06
C CYS A 32 -4.39 5.55 -1.37
N ILE A 33 -3.65 5.99 -2.38
CA ILE A 33 -3.67 5.40 -3.71
C ILE A 33 -2.24 5.06 -4.15
N GLN A 34 -2.07 3.89 -4.75
CA GLN A 34 -0.82 3.47 -5.37
C GLN A 34 -1.04 3.20 -6.87
N GLU A 35 0.03 3.24 -7.64
CA GLU A 35 0.03 3.13 -9.10
C GLU A 35 -0.96 4.08 -9.79
N THR A 36 -0.91 5.35 -9.43
CA THR A 36 -1.74 6.37 -10.09
C THR A 36 -1.46 6.46 -11.59
N LYS A 37 -0.20 6.20 -12.01
CA LYS A 37 0.31 6.29 -13.40
C LYS A 37 -0.02 7.64 -14.04
N MET A 38 -0.05 8.69 -13.20
CA MET A 38 -0.45 10.04 -13.57
C MET A 38 0.73 11.00 -13.58
N GLN A 39 0.49 12.13 -14.20
CA GLN A 39 1.29 13.35 -14.09
C GLN A 39 0.36 14.50 -13.73
N GLY A 40 0.89 15.55 -13.13
CA GLY A 40 0.11 16.74 -12.79
C GLY A 40 -0.69 17.28 -13.97
N GLY A 41 -1.96 17.63 -13.76
CA GLY A 41 -2.85 18.19 -14.76
C GLY A 41 -3.48 17.19 -15.75
N GLN A 42 -3.27 15.87 -15.59
CA GLN A 42 -3.87 14.88 -16.50
C GLN A 42 -5.31 14.48 -16.13
N LEU A 43 -5.69 14.61 -14.88
CA LEU A 43 -7.02 14.33 -14.37
C LEU A 43 -7.23 15.15 -13.11
N ASP A 44 -8.23 16.02 -13.11
CA ASP A 44 -8.66 16.73 -11.91
C ASP A 44 -9.71 15.88 -11.19
N LEU A 45 -9.31 15.33 -10.05
CA LEU A 45 -10.20 14.66 -9.10
C LEU A 45 -10.14 15.42 -7.78
N GLU A 46 -11.02 16.39 -7.66
CA GLU A 46 -11.23 17.11 -6.42
C GLU A 46 -12.47 16.54 -5.71
N PHE A 47 -12.33 16.29 -4.41
CA PHE A 47 -13.44 15.85 -3.57
C PHE A 47 -13.64 16.88 -2.46
N GLU A 48 -14.88 17.31 -2.29
CA GLU A 48 -15.24 18.28 -1.26
C GLU A 48 -14.84 17.78 0.13
N GLY A 49 -14.16 18.64 0.89
CA GLY A 49 -13.66 18.29 2.23
C GLY A 49 -12.34 17.53 2.27
N TYR A 50 -11.72 17.30 1.11
CA TYR A 50 -10.41 16.65 1.05
C TYR A 50 -9.33 17.56 0.46
N GLU A 51 -8.15 17.50 1.05
CA GLU A 51 -6.91 17.93 0.42
C GLU A 51 -6.21 16.72 -0.19
N SER A 52 -5.40 16.90 -1.24
CA SER A 52 -4.70 15.80 -1.90
C SER A 52 -3.21 16.08 -2.05
N TYR A 53 -2.41 15.04 -1.84
CA TYR A 53 -0.95 15.08 -1.87
C TYR A 53 -0.44 14.00 -2.81
N TRP A 54 0.37 14.38 -3.81
CA TRP A 54 0.73 13.51 -4.93
C TRP A 54 2.24 13.43 -5.09
N ASP A 55 2.75 12.21 -5.20
CA ASP A 55 4.12 11.92 -5.61
C ASP A 55 4.10 11.23 -6.98
N TYR A 56 4.63 11.92 -7.98
CA TYR A 56 4.64 11.46 -9.37
C TYR A 56 6.00 10.87 -9.74
N ALA A 57 6.00 9.74 -10.48
CA ALA A 57 7.24 9.29 -11.09
C ALA A 57 7.70 10.25 -12.20
N GLU A 58 9.00 10.41 -12.37
CA GLU A 58 9.57 11.14 -13.50
C GLU A 58 9.19 10.48 -14.84
N LYS A 59 9.16 9.14 -14.83
CA LYS A 59 8.71 8.35 -15.98
C LYS A 59 7.20 8.42 -16.11
N LYS A 60 6.71 8.99 -17.22
CA LYS A 60 5.28 9.11 -17.51
C LYS A 60 4.57 7.75 -17.58
N GLY A 61 3.36 7.68 -17.03
CA GLY A 61 2.53 6.47 -17.06
C GLY A 61 3.05 5.32 -16.18
N TYR A 62 3.86 5.62 -15.17
CA TYR A 62 4.51 4.64 -14.32
C TYR A 62 4.35 5.02 -12.84
N SER A 63 4.19 4.02 -11.94
CA SER A 63 4.15 4.21 -10.49
C SER A 63 3.23 5.35 -10.04
N GLY A 64 3.65 6.15 -9.08
CA GLY A 64 2.92 7.28 -8.53
C GLY A 64 2.04 6.89 -7.34
N THR A 65 2.09 7.69 -6.28
CA THR A 65 1.29 7.52 -5.06
C THR A 65 0.56 8.82 -4.73
N ALA A 66 -0.58 8.72 -4.03
CA ALA A 66 -1.30 9.90 -3.56
C ALA A 66 -2.07 9.61 -2.27
N ILE A 67 -2.33 10.65 -1.49
CA ILE A 67 -3.21 10.63 -0.33
C ILE A 67 -4.25 11.74 -0.47
N TYR A 68 -5.52 11.39 -0.33
CA TYR A 68 -6.60 12.32 -0.03
C TYR A 68 -6.85 12.31 1.48
N ALA A 69 -6.91 13.47 2.09
CA ALA A 69 -7.05 13.62 3.55
C ALA A 69 -8.12 14.66 3.90
N LYS A 70 -9.02 14.32 4.83
CA LYS A 70 -9.96 15.27 5.44
C LYS A 70 -9.28 16.16 6.49
N HIS A 71 -8.13 15.74 6.99
CA HIS A 71 -7.39 16.42 8.05
C HIS A 71 -6.12 17.01 7.50
N HIS A 72 -5.89 18.30 7.78
CA HIS A 72 -4.69 19.01 7.35
C HIS A 72 -3.44 18.50 8.10
N PRO A 73 -2.38 18.04 7.43
CA PRO A 73 -1.16 17.57 8.07
C PRO A 73 -0.28 18.73 8.56
N ILE A 74 0.53 18.47 9.58
CA ILE A 74 1.57 19.38 10.05
C ILE A 74 2.65 19.58 8.97
N SER A 75 3.02 18.49 8.30
CA SER A 75 3.98 18.49 7.20
C SER A 75 3.72 17.34 6.23
N VAL A 76 4.24 17.49 5.01
CA VAL A 76 4.19 16.47 3.96
C VAL A 76 5.61 16.21 3.47
N SER A 77 5.94 14.94 3.29
CA SER A 77 7.21 14.51 2.67
C SER A 77 6.94 13.55 1.53
N TYR A 78 7.79 13.62 0.51
CA TYR A 78 7.73 12.78 -0.68
C TYR A 78 9.03 11.98 -0.78
N GLY A 79 8.92 10.70 -1.18
CA GLY A 79 10.04 9.77 -1.22
C GLY A 79 10.56 9.37 0.17
N LEU A 80 11.75 8.79 0.18
CA LEU A 80 12.45 8.31 1.39
C LEU A 80 13.59 9.24 1.84
N GLY A 81 13.92 10.25 1.04
CA GLY A 81 15.10 11.09 1.18
C GLY A 81 16.37 10.40 0.68
N VAL A 82 16.24 9.46 -0.26
CA VAL A 82 17.33 8.72 -0.90
C VAL A 82 17.22 8.89 -2.41
N ASP A 83 18.19 9.59 -3.00
CA ASP A 83 18.17 9.96 -4.42
C ASP A 83 17.93 8.77 -5.37
N GLU A 84 18.55 7.61 -5.11
CA GLU A 84 18.34 6.38 -5.90
C GLU A 84 16.86 5.97 -5.97
N HIS A 85 16.03 6.33 -4.98
CA HIS A 85 14.66 5.84 -4.81
C HIS A 85 13.57 6.87 -5.15
N ASP A 86 13.90 8.16 -5.06
CA ASP A 86 12.89 9.23 -5.02
C ASP A 86 12.45 9.75 -6.40
N HIS A 87 12.82 9.03 -7.50
CA HIS A 87 12.42 9.36 -8.86
C HIS A 87 11.19 8.60 -9.38
N GLU A 88 10.70 7.64 -8.59
CA GLU A 88 9.63 6.75 -9.04
C GLU A 88 8.25 7.05 -8.40
N GLY A 89 8.14 8.10 -7.57
CA GLY A 89 6.85 8.50 -6.97
C GLY A 89 6.23 7.41 -6.09
N ARG A 90 7.01 6.85 -5.14
CA ARG A 90 6.63 5.65 -4.41
C ARG A 90 6.18 5.88 -2.98
N ALA A 91 6.34 7.07 -2.43
CA ALA A 91 6.00 7.31 -1.05
C ALA A 91 5.52 8.73 -0.79
N VAL A 92 4.35 8.87 -0.17
CA VAL A 92 3.86 10.12 0.42
C VAL A 92 3.71 9.91 1.92
N THR A 93 4.30 10.78 2.71
CA THR A 93 4.18 10.77 4.17
C THR A 93 3.50 12.03 4.67
N LEU A 94 2.41 11.88 5.40
CA LEU A 94 1.76 12.95 6.14
C LEU A 94 2.17 12.89 7.62
N GLU A 95 2.64 13.98 8.17
CA GLU A 95 2.81 14.14 9.61
C GLU A 95 1.52 14.69 10.22
N MET A 96 0.84 13.87 10.99
CA MET A 96 -0.33 14.27 11.77
C MET A 96 0.11 14.63 13.20
N GLU A 97 -0.82 15.11 14.03
CA GLU A 97 -0.51 15.47 15.41
C GLU A 97 0.03 14.28 16.22
N ASP A 98 -0.65 13.12 16.12
CA ASP A 98 -0.36 11.94 16.95
C ASP A 98 0.39 10.83 16.21
N PHE A 99 0.46 10.85 14.87
CA PHE A 99 1.03 9.78 14.05
C PHE A 99 1.59 10.30 12.72
N TYR A 100 2.38 9.45 12.05
CA TYR A 100 2.71 9.58 10.64
C TYR A 100 1.87 8.60 9.81
N LEU A 101 1.31 9.06 8.69
CA LEU A 101 0.70 8.20 7.67
C LEU A 101 1.63 8.11 6.47
N VAL A 102 2.06 6.89 6.15
CA VAL A 102 2.96 6.60 5.03
C VAL A 102 2.21 5.77 3.99
N CYS A 103 1.86 6.38 2.86
CA CYS A 103 1.34 5.68 1.68
C CYS A 103 2.52 5.24 0.81
N VAL A 104 2.64 3.95 0.54
CA VAL A 104 3.80 3.39 -0.15
C VAL A 104 3.42 2.44 -1.27
N TYR A 105 4.22 2.45 -2.35
CA TYR A 105 4.21 1.47 -3.42
C TYR A 105 5.61 0.84 -3.55
N VAL A 106 5.78 -0.33 -2.95
CA VAL A 106 7.07 -1.05 -2.94
C VAL A 106 7.43 -1.53 -4.35
N PRO A 107 8.69 -1.40 -4.80
CA PRO A 107 9.10 -1.86 -6.12
C PRO A 107 8.81 -3.36 -6.33
N ASN A 108 8.22 -3.72 -7.46
CA ASN A 108 8.09 -5.12 -7.86
C ASN A 108 9.42 -5.67 -8.36
N SER A 109 9.80 -6.89 -7.96
CA SER A 109 11.03 -7.55 -8.39
C SER A 109 11.02 -8.00 -9.85
N GLN A 110 9.87 -7.98 -10.51
CA GLN A 110 9.61 -8.33 -11.91
C GLN A 110 9.88 -9.81 -12.26
N ASP A 111 9.46 -10.21 -13.45
CA ASP A 111 9.66 -11.58 -13.94
C ASP A 111 11.13 -11.98 -13.87
N GLY A 112 11.38 -13.20 -13.36
CA GLY A 112 12.73 -13.72 -13.17
C GLY A 112 13.54 -13.00 -12.10
N LEU A 113 12.88 -12.26 -11.20
CA LEU A 113 13.48 -11.52 -10.07
C LEU A 113 14.60 -10.54 -10.51
N ARG A 114 14.53 -10.06 -11.75
CA ARG A 114 15.61 -9.23 -12.35
C ARG A 114 15.82 -7.89 -11.66
N ARG A 115 14.88 -7.45 -10.83
CA ARG A 115 14.96 -6.21 -10.05
C ARG A 115 15.06 -6.46 -8.54
N LEU A 116 15.33 -7.71 -8.14
CA LEU A 116 15.37 -8.12 -6.74
C LEU A 116 16.46 -7.36 -5.95
N ASP A 117 17.67 -7.25 -6.48
CA ASP A 117 18.78 -6.56 -5.80
C ASP A 117 18.44 -5.09 -5.50
N TYR A 118 17.80 -4.40 -6.44
CA TYR A 118 17.32 -3.03 -6.22
C TYR A 118 16.25 -2.99 -5.13
N ARG A 119 15.28 -3.89 -5.20
CA ARG A 119 14.21 -3.98 -4.22
C ARG A 119 14.75 -4.24 -2.82
N MET A 120 15.74 -5.10 -2.65
CA MET A 120 16.35 -5.38 -1.34
C MET A 120 16.95 -4.12 -0.72
N ARG A 121 17.67 -3.30 -1.49
CA ARG A 121 18.20 -2.02 -1.01
C ARG A 121 17.08 -1.04 -0.67
N TRP A 122 16.08 -0.95 -1.55
CA TRP A 122 14.92 -0.08 -1.34
C TRP A 122 14.18 -0.41 -0.04
N GLU A 123 13.97 -1.69 0.26
CA GLU A 123 13.30 -2.12 1.49
C GLU A 123 14.13 -1.88 2.75
N ASP A 124 15.45 -1.98 2.68
CA ASP A 124 16.33 -1.63 3.79
C ASP A 124 16.25 -0.13 4.11
N ASP A 125 16.27 0.72 3.09
CA ASP A 125 16.16 2.17 3.24
C ASP A 125 14.74 2.57 3.70
N PHE A 126 13.71 1.91 3.19
CA PHE A 126 12.34 2.11 3.64
C PHE A 126 12.16 1.73 5.13
N ARG A 127 12.68 0.58 5.55
CA ARG A 127 12.66 0.16 6.96
C ARG A 127 13.38 1.17 7.84
N ALA A 128 14.55 1.63 7.43
CA ALA A 128 15.28 2.68 8.15
C ALA A 128 14.48 3.98 8.24
N TYR A 129 13.81 4.38 7.15
CA TYR A 129 12.97 5.58 7.09
C TYR A 129 11.80 5.50 8.08
N VAL A 130 10.98 4.45 8.02
CA VAL A 130 9.80 4.33 8.89
C VAL A 130 10.16 4.09 10.35
N THR A 131 11.26 3.38 10.62
CA THR A 131 11.77 3.20 11.99
C THR A 131 12.21 4.54 12.60
N ARG A 132 12.86 5.40 11.81
CA ARG A 132 13.21 6.77 12.26
C ARG A 132 11.96 7.61 12.56
N LEU A 133 10.89 7.50 11.77
CA LEU A 133 9.62 8.16 12.08
C LEU A 133 9.03 7.62 13.40
N ALA A 134 9.05 6.31 13.59
CA ALA A 134 8.51 5.64 14.76
C ALA A 134 9.21 6.01 16.08
N THR A 135 10.44 6.58 16.03
CA THR A 135 11.07 7.15 17.22
C THR A 135 10.42 8.44 17.72
N LYS A 136 9.59 9.08 16.90
CA LYS A 136 8.97 10.37 17.21
C LYS A 136 7.50 10.24 17.57
N LYS A 137 6.73 9.53 16.75
CA LYS A 137 5.27 9.31 16.87
C LYS A 137 4.90 7.91 16.40
N GLY A 138 3.67 7.48 16.65
CA GLY A 138 3.13 6.30 16.00
C GLY A 138 3.18 6.39 14.46
N VAL A 139 3.34 5.27 13.77
CA VAL A 139 3.39 5.22 12.31
C VAL A 139 2.33 4.25 11.80
N ILE A 140 1.55 4.71 10.82
CA ILE A 140 0.63 3.88 10.02
C ILE A 140 1.22 3.83 8.62
N ILE A 141 1.58 2.65 8.15
CA ILE A 141 2.04 2.39 6.78
C ILE A 141 0.92 1.71 6.04
N CYS A 142 0.60 2.17 4.84
CA CYS A 142 -0.35 1.49 3.98
C CYS A 142 0.12 1.47 2.53
N GLY A 143 -0.29 0.44 1.82
CA GLY A 143 -0.05 0.36 0.39
C GLY A 143 0.21 -1.05 -0.12
N ASP A 144 0.61 -1.08 -1.37
CA ASP A 144 1.04 -2.30 -2.06
C ASP A 144 2.50 -2.59 -1.69
N MET A 145 2.68 -3.59 -0.82
CA MET A 145 4.00 -4.05 -0.39
C MET A 145 4.64 -5.01 -1.39
N ASN A 146 3.93 -5.37 -2.45
CA ASN A 146 4.39 -6.31 -3.49
C ASN A 146 4.97 -7.61 -2.91
N VAL A 147 4.43 -8.08 -1.79
CA VAL A 147 4.82 -9.35 -1.16
C VAL A 147 3.64 -9.99 -0.42
N ALA A 148 3.42 -11.28 -0.66
CA ALA A 148 2.65 -12.14 0.22
C ALA A 148 3.61 -12.67 1.30
N HIS A 149 3.38 -12.32 2.57
CA HIS A 149 4.35 -12.60 3.63
C HIS A 149 4.42 -14.09 3.97
N ASN A 150 3.26 -14.72 4.19
CA ASN A 150 3.15 -16.11 4.61
C ASN A 150 2.44 -16.97 3.54
N GLU A 151 2.54 -18.29 3.66
CA GLU A 151 1.87 -19.22 2.75
C GLU A 151 0.34 -19.05 2.71
N ILE A 152 -0.26 -18.64 3.81
CA ILE A 152 -1.71 -18.32 3.88
C ILE A 152 -2.08 -17.10 3.03
N ASP A 153 -1.11 -16.25 2.67
CA ASP A 153 -1.34 -14.97 1.97
C ASP A 153 -1.40 -15.13 0.44
N LEU A 154 -1.26 -16.36 -0.09
CA LEU A 154 -1.45 -16.62 -1.53
C LEU A 154 -2.00 -18.02 -1.79
N LYS A 155 -2.64 -18.21 -2.95
CA LYS A 155 -3.35 -19.45 -3.29
C LYS A 155 -2.44 -20.65 -3.53
N ASN A 156 -1.27 -20.48 -4.12
CA ASN A 156 -0.39 -21.58 -4.53
C ASN A 156 1.05 -21.35 -4.05
N PRO A 157 1.33 -21.40 -2.75
CA PRO A 157 2.66 -21.06 -2.21
C PRO A 157 3.77 -21.96 -2.78
N ALA A 158 3.56 -23.26 -2.82
CA ALA A 158 4.60 -24.23 -3.21
C ALA A 158 5.21 -24.00 -4.62
N THR A 159 4.50 -23.32 -5.53
CA THR A 159 4.95 -23.08 -6.90
C THR A 159 5.45 -21.65 -7.12
N ASN A 160 5.46 -20.80 -6.08
CA ASN A 160 5.73 -19.36 -6.21
C ASN A 160 6.98 -18.86 -5.46
N HIS A 161 7.78 -19.73 -4.85
CA HIS A 161 9.01 -19.33 -4.13
C HIS A 161 10.06 -18.60 -5.00
N MET A 162 9.99 -18.74 -6.31
CA MET A 162 10.85 -18.03 -7.28
C MET A 162 10.07 -16.96 -8.08
N SER A 163 8.88 -16.61 -7.62
CA SER A 163 8.06 -15.58 -8.25
C SER A 163 8.20 -14.25 -7.52
N ALA A 164 8.20 -13.14 -8.28
CA ALA A 164 8.14 -11.80 -7.71
C ALA A 164 6.91 -11.67 -6.78
N GLY A 165 7.12 -11.16 -5.57
CA GLY A 165 6.11 -11.05 -4.53
C GLY A 165 6.01 -12.26 -3.58
N PHE A 166 6.78 -13.32 -3.80
CA PHE A 166 6.85 -14.46 -2.86
C PHE A 166 8.22 -15.14 -2.78
N SER A 167 9.27 -14.49 -3.26
CA SER A 167 10.64 -14.99 -3.05
C SER A 167 10.99 -14.98 -1.56
N ASP A 168 11.91 -15.84 -1.17
CA ASP A 168 12.32 -15.95 0.23
C ASP A 168 12.96 -14.65 0.71
N GLU A 169 13.67 -13.94 -0.17
CA GLU A 169 14.28 -12.63 0.12
C GLU A 169 13.23 -11.56 0.37
N GLU A 170 12.19 -11.46 -0.46
CA GLU A 170 11.10 -10.49 -0.29
C GLU A 170 10.33 -10.74 1.01
N ARG A 171 10.04 -12.01 1.30
CA ARG A 171 9.38 -12.43 2.55
C ARG A 171 10.25 -12.13 3.78
N ALA A 172 11.57 -12.36 3.68
CA ALA A 172 12.51 -12.03 4.74
C ALA A 172 12.50 -10.53 5.05
N LYS A 173 12.47 -9.66 4.03
CA LYS A 173 12.37 -8.20 4.22
C LYS A 173 11.09 -7.77 4.91
N MET A 174 9.97 -8.40 4.60
CA MET A 174 8.72 -8.15 5.33
C MET A 174 8.82 -8.59 6.79
N THR A 175 9.44 -9.74 7.06
CA THR A 175 9.74 -10.21 8.43
C THR A 175 10.62 -9.23 9.18
N GLU A 176 11.68 -8.70 8.55
CA GLU A 176 12.56 -7.69 9.13
C GLU A 176 11.82 -6.39 9.44
N LEU A 177 10.92 -5.94 8.55
CA LEU A 177 10.10 -4.75 8.76
C LEU A 177 9.18 -4.93 9.97
N LEU A 178 8.47 -6.05 10.05
CA LEU A 178 7.62 -6.35 11.21
C LEU A 178 8.44 -6.47 12.49
N GLY A 179 9.61 -7.14 12.43
CA GLY A 179 10.55 -7.25 13.55
C GLY A 179 11.14 -5.92 14.03
N ALA A 180 11.07 -4.87 13.21
CA ALA A 180 11.48 -3.51 13.59
C ALA A 180 10.43 -2.74 14.41
N GLY A 181 9.34 -3.40 14.83
CA GLY A 181 8.31 -2.83 15.71
C GLY A 181 7.01 -2.45 14.99
N PHE A 182 6.70 -3.14 13.89
CA PHE A 182 5.44 -2.98 13.16
C PHE A 182 4.57 -4.24 13.23
N VAL A 183 3.27 -4.05 13.14
CA VAL A 183 2.25 -5.09 13.21
C VAL A 183 1.42 -5.08 11.93
N ASP A 184 1.27 -6.24 11.28
CA ASP A 184 0.29 -6.46 10.22
C ASP A 184 -1.12 -6.44 10.84
N SER A 185 -1.85 -5.35 10.64
CA SER A 185 -3.13 -5.12 11.29
C SER A 185 -4.19 -6.15 10.91
N TRP A 186 -4.20 -6.57 9.63
CA TRP A 186 -5.12 -7.63 9.18
C TRP A 186 -4.81 -8.96 9.87
N ARG A 187 -3.56 -9.41 9.80
CA ARG A 187 -3.17 -10.71 10.36
C ARG A 187 -3.26 -10.74 11.89
N PHE A 188 -3.11 -9.58 12.54
CA PHE A 188 -3.34 -9.45 13.97
C PHE A 188 -4.79 -9.73 14.37
N GLN A 189 -5.77 -9.23 13.59
CA GLN A 189 -7.20 -9.45 13.87
C GLN A 189 -7.73 -10.76 13.28
N HIS A 190 -7.16 -11.22 12.17
CA HIS A 190 -7.61 -12.38 11.38
C HIS A 190 -6.46 -13.39 11.19
N PRO A 191 -5.97 -14.04 12.26
CA PRO A 191 -4.75 -14.87 12.22
C PRO A 191 -4.84 -16.03 11.22
N ASP A 192 -6.02 -16.60 11.03
CA ASP A 192 -6.24 -17.80 10.22
C ASP A 192 -7.12 -17.55 8.98
N GLU A 193 -7.57 -16.32 8.75
CA GLU A 193 -8.46 -16.01 7.63
C GLU A 193 -7.70 -15.90 6.32
N VAL A 194 -8.18 -16.61 5.29
CA VAL A 194 -7.67 -16.54 3.93
C VAL A 194 -8.47 -15.51 3.14
N LYS A 195 -7.88 -14.36 2.88
CA LYS A 195 -8.47 -13.30 2.07
C LYS A 195 -7.36 -12.61 1.26
N TYR A 196 -7.63 -12.29 0.01
CA TYR A 196 -6.64 -11.76 -0.92
C TYR A 196 -7.02 -10.34 -1.34
N SER A 197 -6.01 -9.54 -1.73
CA SER A 197 -6.17 -8.16 -2.18
C SER A 197 -5.85 -7.97 -3.67
N TRP A 198 -5.18 -8.93 -4.31
CA TRP A 198 -4.76 -8.88 -5.70
C TRP A 198 -5.01 -10.19 -6.44
N TRP A 199 -5.38 -10.08 -7.74
CA TRP A 199 -5.57 -11.20 -8.66
C TRP A 199 -5.06 -10.83 -10.04
N SER A 200 -4.26 -11.70 -10.65
CA SER A 200 -3.86 -11.51 -12.04
C SER A 200 -5.09 -11.39 -12.97
N TYR A 201 -5.01 -10.50 -13.96
CA TYR A 201 -6.02 -10.44 -15.02
C TYR A 201 -6.09 -11.71 -15.89
N ARG A 202 -5.05 -12.56 -15.81
CA ARG A 202 -4.96 -13.77 -16.64
C ARG A 202 -5.84 -14.87 -16.06
N MET A 203 -6.39 -15.70 -16.98
CA MET A 203 -7.09 -16.95 -16.64
C MET A 203 -8.24 -16.80 -15.63
N LYS A 204 -8.90 -15.65 -15.61
CA LYS A 204 -10.01 -15.38 -14.67
C LYS A 204 -9.64 -15.64 -13.19
N ALA A 205 -8.43 -15.22 -12.80
CA ALA A 205 -7.89 -15.53 -11.48
C ALA A 205 -8.80 -15.02 -10.33
N ARG A 206 -9.41 -13.84 -10.47
CA ARG A 206 -10.32 -13.27 -9.47
C ARG A 206 -11.61 -14.09 -9.33
N GLU A 207 -12.23 -14.51 -10.43
CA GLU A 207 -13.43 -15.37 -10.41
C GLU A 207 -13.16 -16.72 -9.73
N ARG A 208 -11.94 -17.23 -9.87
CA ARG A 208 -11.48 -18.51 -9.27
C ARG A 208 -10.87 -18.33 -7.89
N ASN A 209 -10.79 -17.11 -7.40
CA ASN A 209 -10.10 -16.71 -6.17
C ASN A 209 -8.65 -17.25 -6.07
N VAL A 210 -7.91 -17.19 -7.18
CA VAL A 210 -6.47 -17.46 -7.23
C VAL A 210 -5.74 -16.15 -7.03
N GLY A 211 -5.69 -15.72 -5.79
CA GLY A 211 -5.23 -14.40 -5.40
C GLY A 211 -4.05 -14.41 -4.44
N TRP A 212 -3.58 -13.20 -4.14
CA TRP A 212 -2.50 -12.90 -3.21
C TRP A 212 -2.92 -11.74 -2.32
N ARG A 213 -2.51 -11.73 -1.06
CA ARG A 213 -2.62 -10.59 -0.17
C ARG A 213 -1.27 -9.86 -0.16
N ILE A 214 -1.21 -8.75 -0.87
CA ILE A 214 0.00 -7.95 -1.05
C ILE A 214 -0.19 -6.47 -0.68
N ASP A 215 -1.42 -6.06 -0.39
CA ASP A 215 -1.78 -4.75 0.13
C ASP A 215 -1.99 -4.82 1.64
N TYR A 216 -1.41 -3.88 2.37
CA TYR A 216 -1.35 -3.93 3.84
C TYR A 216 -1.67 -2.60 4.49
N PHE A 217 -2.14 -2.69 5.73
CA PHE A 217 -1.94 -1.68 6.76
C PHE A 217 -1.01 -2.25 7.82
N LEU A 218 0.15 -1.63 7.99
CA LEU A 218 1.08 -1.94 9.09
C LEU A 218 1.05 -0.77 10.08
N VAL A 219 0.94 -1.07 11.35
CA VAL A 219 0.96 -0.06 12.40
C VAL A 219 2.15 -0.28 13.33
N SER A 220 2.77 0.78 13.81
CA SER A 220 3.79 0.65 14.86
C SER A 220 3.18 0.05 16.13
N GLU A 221 3.95 -0.71 16.90
CA GLU A 221 3.49 -1.49 18.05
C GLU A 221 2.71 -0.66 19.07
N ASN A 222 3.08 0.62 19.26
CA ASN A 222 2.37 1.54 20.16
C ASN A 222 0.97 1.96 19.70
N LEU A 223 0.59 1.67 18.44
CA LEU A 223 -0.76 1.90 17.91
C LEU A 223 -1.61 0.63 17.85
N LYS A 224 -1.04 -0.53 18.10
CA LYS A 224 -1.69 -1.84 17.97
C LYS A 224 -3.03 -1.94 18.72
N ASP A 225 -3.05 -1.51 19.97
CA ASP A 225 -4.25 -1.57 20.82
C ASP A 225 -5.33 -0.53 20.44
N ARG A 226 -5.02 0.35 19.48
CA ARG A 226 -5.96 1.33 18.92
C ARG A 226 -6.69 0.78 17.69
N ILE A 227 -6.28 -0.36 17.12
CA ILE A 227 -6.96 -1.00 15.98
C ILE A 227 -8.36 -1.41 16.41
N GLU A 228 -9.37 -0.91 15.70
CA GLU A 228 -10.78 -1.25 15.92
C GLU A 228 -11.26 -2.34 14.96
N SER A 229 -10.99 -2.17 13.68
CA SER A 229 -11.33 -3.14 12.64
C SER A 229 -10.44 -3.02 11.43
N THR A 230 -10.36 -4.12 10.67
CA THR A 230 -9.70 -4.16 9.36
C THR A 230 -10.60 -4.88 8.36
N ASP A 231 -10.54 -4.51 7.08
CA ASP A 231 -11.23 -5.24 6.02
C ASP A 231 -10.41 -5.24 4.70
N ILE A 232 -10.76 -6.18 3.84
CA ILE A 232 -10.28 -6.30 2.46
C ILE A 232 -11.54 -6.37 1.58
N HIS A 233 -11.82 -5.33 0.81
CA HIS A 233 -13.06 -5.15 0.06
C HIS A 233 -13.05 -5.93 -1.26
N ASN A 234 -13.16 -7.26 -1.19
CA ASN A 234 -13.08 -8.16 -2.36
C ASN A 234 -14.17 -7.95 -3.41
N ASP A 235 -15.28 -7.36 -3.03
CA ASP A 235 -16.43 -7.02 -3.87
C ASP A 235 -16.25 -5.73 -4.67
N ILE A 236 -15.22 -4.92 -4.35
CA ILE A 236 -14.91 -3.69 -5.08
C ILE A 236 -14.01 -4.00 -6.27
N PHE A 237 -14.47 -3.60 -7.46
CA PHE A 237 -13.80 -3.79 -8.74
C PHE A 237 -13.28 -2.45 -9.28
N GLY A 238 -12.49 -2.51 -10.37
CA GLY A 238 -11.92 -1.32 -11.04
C GLY A 238 -10.42 -1.45 -11.28
N SER A 239 -9.74 -2.24 -10.43
CA SER A 239 -8.33 -2.59 -10.52
C SER A 239 -8.17 -4.11 -10.41
N ASP A 240 -6.98 -4.63 -10.65
CA ASP A 240 -6.56 -6.00 -10.29
C ASP A 240 -6.29 -6.16 -8.79
N HIS A 241 -6.21 -5.05 -8.06
CA HIS A 241 -6.29 -5.02 -6.60
C HIS A 241 -7.70 -4.61 -6.14
N CYS A 242 -8.05 -4.96 -4.92
CA CYS A 242 -9.18 -4.37 -4.22
C CYS A 242 -8.70 -3.46 -3.07
N PRO A 243 -9.55 -2.53 -2.59
CA PRO A 243 -9.21 -1.69 -1.45
C PRO A 243 -9.01 -2.50 -0.17
N VAL A 244 -8.12 -2.03 0.70
CA VAL A 244 -7.96 -2.49 2.08
C VAL A 244 -8.30 -1.36 3.04
N GLU A 245 -8.85 -1.71 4.21
CA GLU A 245 -9.35 -0.77 5.21
C GLU A 245 -8.70 -0.99 6.56
N LEU A 246 -8.44 0.10 7.26
CA LEU A 246 -8.11 0.15 8.69
C LEU A 246 -9.02 1.18 9.38
N CYS A 247 -9.73 0.74 10.43
CA CYS A 247 -10.34 1.63 11.41
C CYS A 247 -9.51 1.65 12.68
N ILE A 248 -9.16 2.84 13.15
CA ILE A 248 -8.30 3.03 14.32
C ILE A 248 -8.79 4.21 15.17
N ARG A 249 -8.72 4.08 16.52
CA ARG A 249 -9.08 5.14 17.48
C ARG A 249 -8.08 6.26 17.53
#